data_915b66292c7715a38dad6c35d4f3de41
#
_entry.id   915b66292c7715a38dad6c35d4f3de41
#
_cell.length_a   1.000
_cell.length_b   1.000
_cell.length_c   1.000
_cell.angle_alpha   90.00
_cell.angle_beta   90.00
_cell.angle_gamma   90.00
#
_symmetry.space_group_name_H-M   'P 1'
#
loop_
_entity.id
_entity.type
_entity.pdbx_description
1 polymer ?
#
loop_
_entity_poly.entity_id
_entity_poly.type
_entity_poly.pdbx_seq_one_letter_code
_entity_poly.pdbx_strand_id
1 'polypeptide(L)'
;FIKDFDSQEYIVAPGGSCVGFVRNHYEKLFAGNDLAKTKLPTGIYELTEFLTEVLHIDNLGATFKGVATYHDACGALRECGIKNAPREILSKVKGLQMIETEDCEVCCGFGGTFAVKFEAISTGMAEQKVHHAIEKGVQYIISTDSSCLLHLDGYIKKHGIPIKTIHIADVLASGW
;
A
#
# COMPACT_ATOMS: atom_id res chain seq x y z
N PHE A 1 -14.27 -16.53 -2.96
CA PHE A 1 -13.32 -16.12 -1.91
C PHE A 1 -13.52 -16.96 -0.64
N ILE A 2 -14.67 -16.84 0.10
CA ILE A 2 -14.87 -17.54 1.38
C ILE A 2 -14.65 -19.05 1.23
N LYS A 3 -15.25 -19.69 0.21
CA LYS A 3 -15.09 -21.12 -0.06
C LYS A 3 -13.67 -21.53 -0.45
N ASP A 4 -12.91 -20.62 -1.07
CA ASP A 4 -11.56 -20.91 -1.56
C ASP A 4 -10.53 -20.83 -0.42
N PHE A 5 -10.86 -20.09 0.65
CA PHE A 5 -9.96 -19.81 1.76
C PHE A 5 -10.46 -20.30 3.14
N ASP A 6 -11.55 -21.05 3.20
CA ASP A 6 -12.18 -21.48 4.45
C ASP A 6 -11.28 -22.40 5.32
N SER A 7 -10.33 -23.08 4.69
CA SER A 7 -9.37 -23.97 5.36
C SER A 7 -8.01 -23.31 5.67
N GLN A 8 -7.83 -22.04 5.29
CA GLN A 8 -6.56 -21.36 5.47
C GLN A 8 -6.50 -20.70 6.86
N GLU A 9 -5.36 -20.86 7.53
CA GLU A 9 -5.09 -20.19 8.82
C GLU A 9 -4.86 -18.70 8.62
N TYR A 10 -4.10 -18.34 7.58
CA TYR A 10 -3.78 -16.97 7.23
C TYR A 10 -4.07 -16.69 5.76
N ILE A 11 -4.57 -15.51 5.48
CA ILE A 11 -4.66 -14.95 4.14
C ILE A 11 -3.82 -13.67 4.13
N VAL A 12 -2.84 -13.60 3.25
CA VAL A 12 -1.96 -12.44 3.13
C VAL A 12 -2.15 -11.79 1.76
N ALA A 13 -2.44 -10.51 1.76
CA ALA A 13 -2.56 -9.74 0.52
C ALA A 13 -1.62 -8.53 0.54
N PRO A 14 -0.96 -8.21 -0.59
CA PRO A 14 0.00 -7.11 -0.65
C PRO A 14 -0.65 -5.72 -0.73
N GLY A 15 -1.98 -5.62 -0.71
CA GLY A 15 -2.71 -4.36 -0.85
C GLY A 15 -3.65 -4.08 0.30
N GLY A 16 -3.43 -2.98 1.01
CA GLY A 16 -4.24 -2.60 2.17
C GLY A 16 -5.70 -2.33 1.84
N SER A 17 -6.02 -1.83 0.65
CA SER A 17 -7.40 -1.61 0.21
C SER A 17 -8.20 -2.93 0.09
N CYS A 18 -7.56 -4.00 -0.42
CA CYS A 18 -8.19 -5.32 -0.49
C CYS A 18 -8.44 -5.91 0.89
N VAL A 19 -7.44 -5.82 1.78
CA VAL A 19 -7.53 -6.32 3.15
C VAL A 19 -8.61 -5.57 3.93
N GLY A 20 -8.59 -4.24 3.88
CA GLY A 20 -9.57 -3.38 4.54
C GLY A 20 -10.99 -3.65 4.09
N PHE A 21 -11.20 -3.86 2.78
CA PHE A 21 -12.51 -4.21 2.25
C PHE A 21 -13.03 -5.54 2.82
N VAL A 22 -12.21 -6.58 2.85
CA VAL A 22 -12.61 -7.88 3.41
C VAL A 22 -12.89 -7.76 4.91
N ARG A 23 -12.00 -7.13 5.68
CA ARG A 23 -12.16 -6.96 7.14
C ARG A 23 -13.43 -6.21 7.53
N ASN A 24 -13.73 -5.12 6.83
CA ASN A 24 -14.73 -4.16 7.28
C ASN A 24 -16.11 -4.34 6.62
N HIS A 25 -16.18 -5.07 5.48
CA HIS A 25 -17.41 -5.12 4.69
C HIS A 25 -17.94 -6.54 4.45
N TYR A 26 -17.12 -7.59 4.48
CA TYR A 26 -17.58 -8.93 4.10
C TYR A 26 -18.70 -9.45 5.02
N GLU A 27 -18.61 -9.26 6.33
CA GLU A 27 -19.67 -9.69 7.25
C GLU A 27 -21.02 -9.04 6.89
N LYS A 28 -21.01 -7.77 6.53
CA LYS A 28 -22.22 -7.02 6.16
C LYS A 28 -22.79 -7.51 4.82
N LEU A 29 -21.94 -7.86 3.87
CA LEU A 29 -22.34 -8.36 2.55
C LEU A 29 -23.05 -9.71 2.64
N PHE A 30 -22.73 -10.51 3.63
CA PHE A 30 -23.28 -11.84 3.82
C PHE A 30 -24.30 -11.95 4.95
N ALA A 31 -24.63 -10.84 5.62
CA ALA A 31 -25.65 -10.77 6.66
C ALA A 31 -26.98 -11.26 6.11
N GLY A 32 -27.55 -12.32 6.72
CA GLY A 32 -28.81 -12.95 6.27
C GLY A 32 -28.68 -14.06 5.23
N ASN A 33 -27.47 -14.43 4.82
CA ASN A 33 -27.20 -15.56 3.92
C ASN A 33 -26.58 -16.72 4.70
N ASP A 34 -26.75 -17.97 4.22
CA ASP A 34 -26.09 -19.16 4.82
C ASP A 34 -24.56 -19.06 4.81
N LEU A 35 -24.00 -18.27 3.90
CA LEU A 35 -22.55 -17.94 3.87
C LEU A 35 -22.11 -17.10 5.08
N ALA A 36 -23.02 -16.39 5.76
CA ALA A 36 -22.71 -15.69 7.02
C ALA A 36 -22.37 -16.65 8.17
N LYS A 37 -22.77 -17.93 8.05
CA LYS A 37 -22.41 -19.00 8.99
C LYS A 37 -21.01 -19.56 8.74
N THR A 38 -20.43 -19.32 7.57
CA THR A 38 -19.07 -19.70 7.24
C THR A 38 -18.17 -18.65 7.87
N LYS A 39 -17.40 -19.02 8.90
CA LYS A 39 -16.42 -18.11 9.50
C LYS A 39 -15.52 -17.58 8.38
N LEU A 40 -15.49 -16.26 8.22
CA LEU A 40 -14.38 -15.65 7.49
C LEU A 40 -13.10 -16.16 8.11
N PRO A 41 -12.08 -16.50 7.31
CA PRO A 41 -10.76 -16.82 7.85
C PRO A 41 -10.40 -15.71 8.84
N THR A 42 -10.11 -16.07 10.07
CA THR A 42 -9.89 -15.14 11.19
C THR A 42 -8.63 -14.28 11.01
N GLY A 43 -7.85 -14.55 9.95
CA GLY A 43 -6.58 -13.90 9.69
C GLY A 43 -6.40 -13.47 8.24
N ILE A 44 -7.03 -12.36 7.81
CA ILE A 44 -6.59 -11.68 6.59
C ILE A 44 -5.70 -10.50 6.97
N TYR A 45 -4.49 -10.46 6.42
CA TYR A 45 -3.44 -9.50 6.75
C TYR A 45 -2.90 -8.82 5.50
N GLU A 46 -2.53 -7.57 5.65
CA GLU A 46 -1.64 -6.93 4.68
C GLU A 46 -0.22 -7.46 4.86
N LEU A 47 0.55 -7.50 3.78
CA LEU A 47 1.87 -8.15 3.74
C LEU A 47 2.82 -7.63 4.84
N THR A 48 2.93 -6.32 5.01
CA THR A 48 3.87 -5.74 5.98
C THR A 48 3.42 -6.00 7.42
N GLU A 49 2.13 -5.88 7.68
CA GLU A 49 1.51 -6.22 8.96
C GLU A 49 1.75 -7.70 9.30
N PHE A 50 1.54 -8.61 8.34
CA PHE A 50 1.77 -10.03 8.55
C PHE A 50 3.23 -10.35 8.90
N LEU A 51 4.16 -9.75 8.17
CA LEU A 51 5.59 -9.95 8.42
C LEU A 51 6.01 -9.45 9.80
N THR A 52 5.59 -8.25 10.18
CA THR A 52 6.06 -7.62 11.43
C THR A 52 5.27 -8.07 12.66
N GLU A 53 3.94 -8.16 12.57
CA GLU A 53 3.09 -8.40 13.74
C GLU A 53 2.76 -9.88 13.97
N VAL A 54 2.71 -10.69 12.91
CA VAL A 54 2.39 -12.12 13.03
C VAL A 54 3.66 -12.97 13.03
N LEU A 55 4.56 -12.75 12.06
CA LEU A 55 5.80 -13.51 11.95
C LEU A 55 6.96 -12.92 12.77
N HIS A 56 6.82 -11.68 13.26
CA HIS A 56 7.86 -10.94 13.99
C HIS A 56 9.18 -10.83 13.20
N ILE A 57 9.06 -10.68 11.87
CA ILE A 57 10.18 -10.49 10.95
C ILE A 57 10.24 -9.01 10.57
N ASP A 58 11.31 -8.34 10.96
CA ASP A 58 11.58 -6.94 10.62
C ASP A 58 12.68 -6.78 9.56
N ASN A 59 13.44 -7.86 9.28
CA ASN A 59 14.58 -7.83 8.36
C ASN A 59 14.57 -9.04 7.43
N LEU A 60 14.33 -8.79 6.16
CA LEU A 60 14.34 -9.80 5.08
C LEU A 60 15.69 -9.92 4.36
N GLY A 61 16.71 -9.15 4.75
CA GLY A 61 18.02 -9.13 4.08
C GLY A 61 18.01 -8.38 2.75
N ALA A 62 16.95 -7.68 2.41
CA ALA A 62 16.80 -6.96 1.16
C ALA A 62 17.88 -5.87 0.96
N THR A 63 18.26 -5.65 -0.29
CA THR A 63 19.20 -4.61 -0.68
C THR A 63 18.61 -3.78 -1.82
N PHE A 64 18.35 -2.51 -1.56
CA PHE A 64 17.79 -1.58 -2.54
C PHE A 64 18.50 -0.22 -2.39
N LYS A 65 19.15 0.27 -3.45
CA LYS A 65 19.87 1.55 -3.40
C LYS A 65 18.99 2.67 -3.91
N GLY A 66 18.78 3.70 -3.09
CA GLY A 66 18.09 4.89 -3.50
C GLY A 66 17.53 5.69 -2.34
N VAL A 67 17.03 6.88 -2.67
CA VAL A 67 16.31 7.77 -1.76
C VAL A 67 14.83 7.66 -2.08
N ALA A 68 14.02 7.33 -1.10
CA ALA A 68 12.59 7.11 -1.29
C ALA A 68 11.73 7.78 -0.23
N THR A 69 10.48 8.04 -0.58
CA THR A 69 9.41 8.36 0.37
C THR A 69 8.37 7.25 0.39
N TYR A 70 7.64 7.13 1.50
CA TYR A 70 6.54 6.19 1.61
C TYR A 70 5.20 6.92 1.50
N HIS A 71 4.32 6.43 0.63
CA HIS A 71 2.95 6.88 0.53
C HIS A 71 2.04 5.95 1.32
N ASP A 72 1.42 6.47 2.38
CA ASP A 72 0.42 5.76 3.16
C ASP A 72 -0.88 5.65 2.37
N ALA A 73 -1.10 4.51 1.73
CA ALA A 73 -2.34 4.25 1.01
C ALA A 73 -3.53 4.30 1.98
N CYS A 74 -4.59 5.02 1.59
CA CYS A 74 -5.72 5.30 2.49
C CYS A 74 -6.41 4.02 3.00
N GLY A 75 -6.48 2.95 2.20
CA GLY A 75 -6.99 1.65 2.63
C GLY A 75 -6.13 1.01 3.72
N ALA A 76 -4.81 1.01 3.56
CA ALA A 76 -3.89 0.50 4.58
C ALA A 76 -3.96 1.33 5.86
N LEU A 77 -3.83 2.65 5.73
CA LEU A 77 -3.77 3.55 6.88
C LEU A 77 -5.09 3.63 7.66
N ARG A 78 -6.20 3.89 6.96
CA ARG A 78 -7.47 4.24 7.61
C ARG A 78 -8.37 3.04 7.88
N GLU A 79 -8.35 2.03 7.01
CA GLU A 79 -9.19 0.85 7.15
C GLU A 79 -8.51 -0.30 7.91
N CYS A 80 -7.17 -0.39 7.80
CA CYS A 80 -6.39 -1.44 8.48
C CYS A 80 -5.56 -0.92 9.65
N GLY A 81 -5.37 0.40 9.82
CA GLY A 81 -4.54 0.99 10.88
C GLY A 81 -3.04 0.82 10.67
N ILE A 82 -2.61 0.46 9.45
CA ILE A 82 -1.22 0.14 9.13
C ILE A 82 -0.46 1.42 8.81
N LYS A 83 0.48 1.77 9.69
CA LYS A 83 1.38 2.93 9.53
C LYS A 83 2.84 2.59 9.81
N ASN A 84 3.10 1.89 10.90
CA ASN A 84 4.46 1.64 11.39
C ASN A 84 5.12 0.45 10.69
N ALA A 85 4.40 -0.63 10.45
CA ALA A 85 4.93 -1.86 9.87
C ALA A 85 5.72 -1.65 8.55
N PRO A 86 5.24 -0.88 7.55
CA PRO A 86 6.02 -0.60 6.36
C PRO A 86 7.32 0.15 6.64
N ARG A 87 7.30 1.11 7.58
CA ARG A 87 8.48 1.91 7.94
C ARG A 87 9.52 1.09 8.68
N GLU A 88 9.07 0.25 9.59
CA GLU A 88 9.94 -0.66 10.34
C GLU A 88 10.72 -1.57 9.40
N ILE A 89 10.03 -2.27 8.51
CA ILE A 89 10.67 -3.22 7.59
C ILE A 89 11.55 -2.52 6.53
N LEU A 90 11.13 -1.35 6.01
CA LEU A 90 11.92 -0.56 5.06
C LEU A 90 13.19 0.02 5.69
N SER A 91 13.18 0.32 7.00
CA SER A 91 14.37 0.81 7.72
C SER A 91 15.52 -0.19 7.76
N LYS A 92 15.26 -1.48 7.54
CA LYS A 92 16.24 -2.57 7.53
C LYS A 92 16.78 -2.87 6.12
N VAL A 93 16.24 -2.25 5.07
CA VAL A 93 16.69 -2.47 3.68
C VAL A 93 18.03 -1.77 3.46
N LYS A 94 19.06 -2.54 3.10
CA LYS A 94 20.40 -1.99 2.88
C LYS A 94 20.46 -1.05 1.68
N GLY A 95 20.98 0.15 1.90
CA GLY A 95 21.18 1.15 0.85
C GLY A 95 19.94 2.00 0.56
N LEU A 96 18.81 1.75 1.21
CA LEU A 96 17.60 2.56 1.11
C LEU A 96 17.65 3.69 2.15
N GLN A 97 17.50 4.92 1.67
CA GLN A 97 17.31 6.09 2.51
C GLN A 97 15.86 6.53 2.43
N MET A 98 15.15 6.49 3.55
CA MET A 98 13.77 6.94 3.64
C MET A 98 13.69 8.40 4.06
N ILE A 99 12.89 9.20 3.33
CA ILE A 99 12.58 10.60 3.64
C ILE A 99 11.07 10.76 3.64
N GLU A 100 10.50 11.18 4.75
CA GLU A 100 9.06 11.45 4.84
C GLU A 100 8.72 12.77 4.14
N THR A 101 7.66 12.77 3.34
CA THR A 101 7.03 13.98 2.82
C THR A 101 5.93 14.44 3.78
N GLU A 102 5.61 15.74 3.78
CA GLU A 102 4.59 16.30 4.68
C GLU A 102 3.19 15.75 4.44
N ASP A 103 2.93 15.29 3.22
CA ASP A 103 1.64 14.75 2.78
C ASP A 103 1.62 13.22 2.63
N CYS A 104 2.52 12.49 3.28
CA CYS A 104 2.60 11.02 3.15
C CYS A 104 1.25 10.32 3.42
N GLU A 105 0.44 10.83 4.33
CA GLU A 105 -0.89 10.32 4.71
C GLU A 105 -2.05 10.87 3.85
N VAL A 106 -1.78 11.86 3.00
CA VAL A 106 -2.82 12.44 2.11
C VAL A 106 -3.09 11.49 0.94
N CYS A 107 -4.36 11.35 0.57
CA CYS A 107 -4.77 10.49 -0.53
C CYS A 107 -4.06 10.86 -1.84
N CYS A 108 -3.69 9.86 -2.64
CA CYS A 108 -3.07 10.05 -3.95
C CYS A 108 -4.03 10.62 -5.02
N GLY A 109 -5.35 10.54 -4.78
CA GLY A 109 -6.36 11.00 -5.73
C GLY A 109 -6.94 9.91 -6.63
N PHE A 110 -6.49 8.67 -6.58
CA PHE A 110 -7.01 7.60 -7.44
C PHE A 110 -8.50 7.34 -7.18
N GLY A 111 -8.87 6.85 -5.99
CA GLY A 111 -10.25 6.62 -5.56
C GLY A 111 -11.15 5.83 -6.52
N GLY A 112 -10.59 5.03 -7.43
CA GLY A 112 -11.33 4.27 -8.43
C GLY A 112 -12.17 5.17 -9.35
N THR A 113 -13.50 5.16 -9.17
CA THR A 113 -14.42 6.01 -9.95
C THR A 113 -14.20 7.52 -9.73
N PHE A 114 -13.57 7.92 -8.64
CA PHE A 114 -13.26 9.31 -8.36
C PHE A 114 -12.30 9.90 -9.42
N ALA A 115 -11.26 9.17 -9.78
CA ALA A 115 -10.30 9.61 -10.78
C ALA A 115 -10.94 9.82 -12.16
N VAL A 116 -11.99 9.06 -12.49
CA VAL A 116 -12.73 9.20 -13.76
C VAL A 116 -13.74 10.33 -13.71
N LYS A 117 -14.47 10.48 -12.59
CA LYS A 117 -15.53 11.49 -12.46
C LYS A 117 -15.02 12.89 -12.15
N PHE A 118 -13.88 12.98 -11.47
CA PHE A 118 -13.30 14.23 -10.99
C PHE A 118 -11.82 14.34 -11.38
N GLU A 119 -11.54 14.13 -12.69
CA GLU A 119 -10.19 14.04 -13.24
C GLU A 119 -9.30 15.22 -12.83
N ALA A 120 -9.79 16.44 -12.91
CA ALA A 120 -9.01 17.64 -12.57
C ALA A 120 -8.55 17.63 -11.09
N ILE A 121 -9.44 17.25 -10.16
CA ILE A 121 -9.12 17.18 -8.75
C ILE A 121 -8.16 16.03 -8.47
N SER A 122 -8.45 14.86 -9.04
CA SER A 122 -7.62 13.66 -8.93
C SER A 122 -6.19 13.92 -9.42
N THR A 123 -6.05 14.56 -10.57
CA THR A 123 -4.74 14.92 -11.15
C THR A 123 -4.02 15.94 -10.26
N GLY A 124 -4.70 16.96 -9.74
CA GLY A 124 -4.11 17.93 -8.82
C GLY A 124 -3.59 17.32 -7.52
N MET A 125 -4.27 16.27 -7.01
CA MET A 125 -3.80 15.52 -5.84
C MET A 125 -2.52 14.73 -6.14
N ALA A 126 -2.45 14.09 -7.31
CA ALA A 126 -1.24 13.39 -7.76
C ALA A 126 -0.08 14.37 -7.98
N GLU A 127 -0.35 15.52 -8.62
CA GLU A 127 0.61 16.60 -8.84
C GLU A 127 1.23 17.08 -7.53
N GLN A 128 0.41 17.42 -6.55
CA GLN A 128 0.88 17.89 -5.24
C GLN A 128 1.81 16.86 -4.58
N LYS A 129 1.41 15.59 -4.57
CA LYS A 129 2.19 14.51 -3.96
C LYS A 129 3.53 14.28 -4.67
N VAL A 130 3.53 14.29 -6.00
CA VAL A 130 4.76 14.16 -6.79
C VAL A 130 5.65 15.39 -6.62
N HIS A 131 5.08 16.58 -6.49
CA HIS A 131 5.82 17.82 -6.26
C HIS A 131 6.58 17.80 -4.92
N HIS A 132 5.91 17.40 -3.83
CA HIS A 132 6.57 17.22 -2.53
C HIS A 132 7.69 16.17 -2.58
N ALA A 133 7.51 15.12 -3.37
CA ALA A 133 8.57 14.13 -3.59
C ALA A 133 9.78 14.73 -4.33
N ILE A 134 9.55 15.59 -5.33
CA ILE A 134 10.62 16.34 -6.03
C ILE A 134 11.36 17.26 -5.08
N GLU A 135 10.64 18.05 -4.29
CA GLU A 135 11.22 19.00 -3.33
C GLU A 135 12.14 18.32 -2.29
N LYS A 136 11.79 17.10 -1.89
CA LYS A 136 12.61 16.28 -0.98
C LYS A 136 13.74 15.54 -1.69
N GLY A 137 13.86 15.65 -3.02
CA GLY A 137 14.92 15.02 -3.79
C GLY A 137 14.86 13.49 -3.82
N VAL A 138 13.68 12.89 -3.64
CA VAL A 138 13.53 11.43 -3.67
C VAL A 138 13.52 10.89 -5.10
N GLN A 139 14.00 9.68 -5.26
CA GLN A 139 14.05 8.94 -6.51
C GLN A 139 12.86 7.99 -6.67
N TYR A 140 12.27 7.57 -5.55
CA TYR A 140 11.20 6.58 -5.53
C TYR A 140 10.07 6.99 -4.59
N ILE A 141 8.84 6.68 -5.00
CA ILE A 141 7.66 6.67 -4.14
C ILE A 141 7.27 5.22 -3.92
N ILE A 142 7.34 4.77 -2.67
CA ILE A 142 7.01 3.39 -2.26
C ILE A 142 5.59 3.39 -1.66
N SER A 143 4.82 2.36 -1.93
CA SER A 143 3.52 2.12 -1.28
C SER A 143 3.17 0.64 -1.28
N THR A 144 2.21 0.26 -0.46
CA THR A 144 1.59 -1.07 -0.43
C THR A 144 0.40 -1.20 -1.38
N ASP A 145 -0.04 -0.13 -2.04
CA ASP A 145 -1.22 -0.16 -2.89
C ASP A 145 -0.90 0.17 -4.34
N SER A 146 -1.00 -0.86 -5.20
CA SER A 146 -0.68 -0.74 -6.64
C SER A 146 -1.55 0.28 -7.37
N SER A 147 -2.78 0.52 -6.90
CA SER A 147 -3.68 1.48 -7.54
C SER A 147 -3.22 2.92 -7.33
N CYS A 148 -2.72 3.23 -6.13
CA CYS A 148 -2.09 4.52 -5.84
C CYS A 148 -0.82 4.70 -6.68
N LEU A 149 0.03 3.67 -6.73
CA LEU A 149 1.27 3.71 -7.50
C LEU A 149 1.01 3.90 -9.00
N LEU A 150 0.02 3.19 -9.56
CA LEU A 150 -0.37 3.34 -10.97
C LEU A 150 -0.83 4.77 -11.29
N HIS A 151 -1.61 5.38 -10.41
CA HIS A 151 -2.09 6.75 -10.58
C HIS A 151 -0.95 7.77 -10.56
N LEU A 152 -0.07 7.67 -9.58
CA LEU A 152 1.12 8.54 -9.47
C LEU A 152 2.09 8.32 -10.64
N ASP A 153 2.32 7.07 -11.05
CA ASP A 153 3.17 6.72 -12.20
C ASP A 153 2.64 7.30 -13.51
N GLY A 154 1.31 7.28 -13.70
CA GLY A 154 0.65 7.91 -14.84
C GLY A 154 0.94 9.41 -14.93
N TYR A 155 0.83 10.13 -13.79
CA TYR A 155 1.17 11.54 -13.72
C TYR A 155 2.67 11.78 -13.98
N ILE A 156 3.54 11.02 -13.33
CA ILE A 156 5.00 11.09 -13.46
C ILE A 156 5.42 10.91 -14.92
N LYS A 157 4.94 9.87 -15.59
CA LYS A 157 5.26 9.57 -16.99
C LYS A 157 4.74 10.62 -17.95
N LYS A 158 3.51 11.10 -17.75
CA LYS A 158 2.91 12.16 -18.58
C LYS A 158 3.73 13.44 -18.56
N HIS A 159 4.35 13.76 -17.44
CA HIS A 159 5.12 15.00 -17.25
C HIS A 159 6.65 14.80 -17.35
N GLY A 160 7.13 13.59 -17.68
CA GLY A 160 8.55 13.31 -17.85
C GLY A 160 9.38 13.50 -16.57
N ILE A 161 8.79 13.25 -15.39
CA ILE A 161 9.43 13.48 -14.08
C ILE A 161 10.37 12.31 -13.76
N PRO A 162 11.62 12.54 -13.29
CA PRO A 162 12.60 11.49 -13.06
C PRO A 162 12.41 10.79 -11.69
N ILE A 163 11.17 10.53 -11.28
CA ILE A 163 10.81 9.75 -10.10
C ILE A 163 10.16 8.45 -10.57
N LYS A 164 10.31 7.38 -9.81
CA LYS A 164 9.68 6.09 -10.08
C LYS A 164 8.77 5.71 -8.92
N THR A 165 7.69 5.01 -9.24
CA THR A 165 6.87 4.34 -8.23
C THR A 165 7.29 2.88 -8.11
N ILE A 166 7.26 2.33 -6.91
CA ILE A 166 7.61 0.93 -6.68
C ILE A 166 6.78 0.36 -5.53
N HIS A 167 6.32 -0.87 -5.72
CA HIS A 167 5.59 -1.57 -4.66
C HIS A 167 6.54 -2.02 -3.55
N ILE A 168 6.11 -1.94 -2.30
CA ILE A 168 6.94 -2.33 -1.16
C ILE A 168 7.43 -3.78 -1.26
N ALA A 169 6.60 -4.69 -1.77
CA ALA A 169 6.97 -6.09 -1.97
C ALA A 169 8.19 -6.25 -2.92
N ASP A 170 8.27 -5.43 -3.97
CA ASP A 170 9.41 -5.45 -4.92
C ASP A 170 10.69 -4.95 -4.25
N VAL A 171 10.57 -3.95 -3.37
CA VAL A 171 11.72 -3.47 -2.57
C VAL A 171 12.20 -4.57 -1.62
N LEU A 172 11.27 -5.22 -0.93
CA LEU A 172 11.58 -6.28 0.04
C LEU A 172 12.11 -7.56 -0.61
N ALA A 173 11.74 -7.82 -1.86
CA ALA A 173 12.24 -8.95 -2.65
C ALA A 173 13.55 -8.63 -3.40
N SER A 174 14.11 -7.42 -3.25
CA SER A 174 15.32 -7.03 -3.99
C SER A 174 16.61 -7.53 -3.32
N GLY A 175 17.58 -7.89 -4.16
CA GLY A 175 18.93 -8.29 -3.69
C GLY A 175 19.11 -9.78 -3.41
N TRP A 176 18.17 -10.60 -3.89
CA TRP A 176 18.25 -12.07 -3.85
C TRP A 176 18.89 -12.63 -5.11
#